data_5fc782dfafbd9901977b7cf6b3085299
#
_entry.id   5fc782dfafbd9901977b7cf6b3085299
#
_cell.length_a   1.000
_cell.length_b   1.000
_cell.length_c   1.000
_cell.angle_alpha   90.00
_cell.angle_beta   90.00
_cell.angle_gamma   90.00
#
_symmetry.space_group_name_H-M   'P 1'
#
loop_
_entity.id
_entity.type
_entity.pdbx_description
1 polymer ?
#
loop_
_entity_poly.entity_id
_entity_poly.type
_entity_poly.pdbx_seq_one_letter_code
_entity_poly.pdbx_strand_id
1 'polypeptide(L)'
;MQQKFLQQAHADLPVYLTDVYRDFQKTGTRPFHLRLTLYDGTARSFPLQLPPADCTEEAAFLAEYIHAFLYNLLSSLGARAVDLYFDPADQALQALVATLPEVFQLHTPRLQRTGYGKCLNVNDRILTALLPDAEGFSFRTHPLCDEPEAQSLPVCTGASVLSRLPARATHAMLLGIDVGGTDIKLC
;
A
#
# COMPACT_ATOMS: atom_id res chain seq x y z
N MET A 1 -20.65 7.80 10.89
CA MET A 1 -20.54 6.90 9.74
C MET A 1 -19.52 5.78 9.95
N GLN A 2 -18.38 6.03 10.54
CA GLN A 2 -17.47 4.98 11.07
C GLN A 2 -18.20 4.04 12.04
N GLN A 3 -19.20 4.56 12.75
CA GLN A 3 -19.96 3.80 13.75
C GLN A 3 -20.56 2.47 13.23
N LYS A 4 -20.97 2.39 11.97
CA LYS A 4 -21.49 1.11 11.42
C LYS A 4 -20.41 0.03 11.37
N PHE A 5 -19.17 0.40 11.02
CA PHE A 5 -18.04 -0.54 10.97
C PHE A 5 -17.56 -0.92 12.37
N LEU A 6 -17.58 0.06 13.30
CA LEU A 6 -17.31 -0.20 14.72
C LEU A 6 -18.34 -1.15 15.31
N GLN A 7 -19.64 -0.95 15.03
CA GLN A 7 -20.70 -1.87 15.45
C GLN A 7 -20.53 -3.26 14.87
N GLN A 8 -20.13 -3.37 13.59
CA GLN A 8 -19.80 -4.68 12.98
C GLN A 8 -18.63 -5.34 13.71
N ALA A 9 -17.55 -4.60 13.98
CA ALA A 9 -16.38 -5.12 14.69
C ALA A 9 -16.75 -5.57 16.13
N HIS A 10 -17.56 -4.78 16.86
CA HIS A 10 -18.04 -5.16 18.19
C HIS A 10 -18.96 -6.38 18.20
N ALA A 11 -19.62 -6.65 17.09
CA ALA A 11 -20.47 -7.83 16.91
C ALA A 11 -19.70 -9.04 16.35
N ASP A 12 -18.37 -9.00 16.31
CA ASP A 12 -17.50 -10.01 15.69
C ASP A 12 -17.86 -10.31 14.23
N LEU A 13 -18.46 -9.34 13.53
CA LEU A 13 -18.74 -9.44 12.11
C LEU A 13 -17.55 -8.95 11.29
N PRO A 14 -17.29 -9.56 10.12
CA PRO A 14 -16.18 -9.16 9.29
C PRO A 14 -16.35 -7.73 8.75
N VAL A 15 -15.30 -6.93 8.87
CA VAL A 15 -15.19 -5.59 8.26
C VAL A 15 -14.24 -5.67 7.08
N TYR A 16 -14.77 -5.43 5.87
CA TYR A 16 -13.96 -5.50 4.66
C TYR A 16 -13.34 -4.15 4.31
N LEU A 17 -12.03 -4.15 4.10
CA LEU A 17 -11.26 -2.95 3.77
C LEU A 17 -11.83 -2.21 2.54
N THR A 18 -12.31 -2.94 1.54
CA THR A 18 -12.92 -2.39 0.33
C THR A 18 -14.22 -1.63 0.59
N ASP A 19 -14.99 -2.07 1.58
CA ASP A 19 -16.24 -1.41 1.97
C ASP A 19 -15.96 -0.14 2.76
N VAL A 20 -14.97 -0.19 3.67
CA VAL A 20 -14.47 0.99 4.38
C VAL A 20 -13.93 2.02 3.39
N TYR A 21 -13.07 1.60 2.46
CA TYR A 21 -12.53 2.46 1.40
C TYR A 21 -13.65 3.16 0.62
N ARG A 22 -14.62 2.38 0.13
CA ARG A 22 -15.72 2.90 -0.68
C ARG A 22 -16.61 3.90 0.08
N ASP A 23 -16.79 3.67 1.37
CA ASP A 23 -17.55 4.57 2.24
C ASP A 23 -16.76 5.87 2.52
N PHE A 24 -15.50 5.75 2.86
CA PHE A 24 -14.61 6.87 3.15
C PHE A 24 -14.40 7.77 1.94
N GLN A 25 -14.28 7.23 0.74
CA GLN A 25 -14.20 8.01 -0.50
C GLN A 25 -15.43 8.90 -0.74
N LYS A 26 -16.60 8.50 -0.23
CA LYS A 26 -17.85 9.26 -0.37
C LYS A 26 -18.06 10.30 0.71
N THR A 27 -17.53 10.07 1.89
CA THR A 27 -17.90 10.79 3.11
C THR A 27 -16.74 11.44 3.82
N GLY A 28 -15.52 11.06 3.46
CA GLY A 28 -14.31 11.66 4.02
C GLY A 28 -14.14 13.10 3.56
N THR A 29 -13.61 13.92 4.46
CA THR A 29 -13.37 15.35 4.23
C THR A 29 -11.90 15.71 4.37
N ARG A 30 -11.07 14.77 4.80
CA ARG A 30 -9.64 14.98 5.03
C ARG A 30 -8.86 14.21 3.95
N PRO A 31 -8.28 14.90 2.96
CA PRO A 31 -7.45 14.24 1.95
C PRO A 31 -6.18 13.69 2.60
N PHE A 32 -5.89 12.43 2.28
CA PHE A 32 -4.69 11.73 2.70
C PHE A 32 -4.22 10.85 1.54
N HIS A 33 -3.16 11.27 0.87
CA HIS A 33 -2.71 10.58 -0.33
C HIS A 33 -1.43 9.79 -0.05
N LEU A 34 -1.40 8.58 -0.58
CA LEU A 34 -0.27 7.67 -0.51
C LEU A 34 0.38 7.61 -1.90
N ARG A 35 1.70 7.71 -1.96
CA ARG A 35 2.45 7.51 -3.19
C ARG A 35 3.57 6.50 -2.95
N LEU A 36 3.49 5.36 -3.60
CA LEU A 36 4.50 4.33 -3.55
C LEU A 36 5.52 4.55 -4.67
N THR A 37 6.79 4.62 -4.32
CA THR A 37 7.87 4.51 -5.30
C THR A 37 8.24 3.04 -5.43
N LEU A 38 7.98 2.44 -6.59
CA LEU A 38 8.21 1.02 -6.85
C LEU A 38 9.70 0.73 -7.09
N TYR A 39 10.05 -0.54 -7.21
CA TYR A 39 11.45 -0.98 -7.38
C TYR A 39 12.10 -0.48 -8.67
N ASP A 40 11.32 -0.31 -9.74
CA ASP A 40 11.76 0.23 -11.03
C ASP A 40 11.85 1.77 -11.07
N GLY A 41 11.55 2.44 -9.95
CA GLY A 41 11.53 3.89 -9.83
C GLY A 41 10.22 4.54 -10.28
N THR A 42 9.28 3.79 -10.84
CA THR A 42 7.94 4.33 -11.13
C THR A 42 7.17 4.58 -9.85
N ALA A 43 6.14 5.43 -9.91
CA ALA A 43 5.32 5.74 -8.76
C ALA A 43 3.86 5.40 -8.99
N ARG A 44 3.16 5.03 -7.90
CA ARG A 44 1.73 4.77 -7.87
C ARG A 44 1.08 5.59 -6.78
N SER A 45 0.10 6.41 -7.13
CA SER A 45 -0.65 7.24 -6.20
C SER A 45 -1.99 6.61 -5.84
N PHE A 46 -2.35 6.72 -4.56
CA PHE A 46 -3.58 6.21 -3.97
C PHE A 46 -4.21 7.32 -3.13
N PRO A 47 -5.06 8.16 -3.75
CA PRO A 47 -5.76 9.21 -3.03
C PRO A 47 -6.82 8.61 -2.11
N LEU A 48 -6.74 8.92 -0.83
CA LEU A 48 -7.75 8.56 0.16
C LEU A 48 -8.47 9.80 0.65
N GLN A 49 -9.74 9.63 1.00
CA GLN A 49 -10.52 10.60 1.75
C GLN A 49 -10.80 10.01 3.12
N LEU A 50 -10.35 10.67 4.17
CA LEU A 50 -10.50 10.18 5.52
C LEU A 50 -11.59 10.95 6.25
N PRO A 51 -12.44 10.29 7.04
CA PRO A 51 -13.38 10.98 7.90
C PRO A 51 -12.67 11.64 9.10
N PRO A 52 -13.30 12.63 9.74
CA PRO A 52 -12.85 13.08 11.05
C PRO A 52 -12.97 11.93 12.05
N ALA A 53 -12.16 11.97 13.11
CA ALA A 53 -12.25 11.05 14.24
C ALA A 53 -12.57 11.88 15.49
N ASP A 54 -13.80 11.77 15.96
CA ASP A 54 -14.32 12.61 17.04
C ASP A 54 -14.10 11.99 18.42
N CYS A 55 -13.70 10.71 18.45
CA CYS A 55 -13.38 9.99 19.68
C CYS A 55 -12.19 9.04 19.50
N THR A 56 -11.67 8.55 20.62
CA THR A 56 -10.51 7.64 20.64
C THR A 56 -10.74 6.36 19.85
N GLU A 57 -11.94 5.81 19.90
CA GLU A 57 -12.30 4.58 19.19
C GLU A 57 -12.29 4.76 17.67
N GLU A 58 -12.84 5.88 17.20
CA GLU A 58 -12.80 6.24 15.78
C GLU A 58 -11.37 6.52 15.29
N ALA A 59 -10.55 7.15 16.13
CA ALA A 59 -9.14 7.37 15.83
C ALA A 59 -8.37 6.04 15.73
N ALA A 60 -8.63 5.09 16.63
CA ALA A 60 -8.04 3.77 16.59
C ALA A 60 -8.49 2.99 15.34
N PHE A 61 -9.77 3.04 15.00
CA PHE A 61 -10.29 2.40 13.79
C PHE A 61 -9.65 2.99 12.52
N LEU A 62 -9.50 4.32 12.48
CA LEU A 62 -8.85 5.00 11.36
C LEU A 62 -7.38 4.60 11.23
N ALA A 63 -6.67 4.47 12.35
CA ALA A 63 -5.30 3.98 12.36
C ALA A 63 -5.20 2.56 11.80
N GLU A 64 -6.03 1.64 12.28
CA GLU A 64 -6.08 0.26 11.77
C GLU A 64 -6.45 0.19 10.29
N TYR A 65 -7.37 1.04 9.82
CA TYR A 65 -7.68 1.15 8.39
C TYR A 65 -6.45 1.53 7.56
N ILE A 66 -5.69 2.54 7.98
CA ILE A 66 -4.48 3.00 7.28
C ILE A 66 -3.38 1.92 7.34
N HIS A 67 -3.18 1.27 8.49
CA HIS A 67 -2.23 0.18 8.64
C HIS A 67 -2.56 -1.00 7.70
N ALA A 68 -3.81 -1.44 7.67
CA ALA A 68 -4.26 -2.52 6.82
C ALA A 68 -4.16 -2.16 5.33
N PHE A 69 -4.48 -0.91 4.98
CA PHE A 69 -4.38 -0.42 3.61
C PHE A 69 -2.93 -0.42 3.12
N LEU A 70 -2.01 0.14 3.91
CA LEU A 70 -0.56 0.12 3.64
C LEU A 70 -0.01 -1.30 3.57
N TYR A 71 -0.40 -2.16 4.52
CA TYR A 71 0.01 -3.57 4.51
C TYR A 71 -0.37 -4.27 3.21
N ASN A 72 -1.61 -4.08 2.74
CA ASN A 72 -2.07 -4.68 1.49
C ASN A 72 -1.31 -4.13 0.28
N LEU A 73 -1.06 -2.83 0.22
CA LEU A 73 -0.26 -2.23 -0.85
C LEU A 73 1.17 -2.77 -0.87
N LEU A 74 1.84 -2.77 0.28
CA LEU A 74 3.23 -3.22 0.40
C LEU A 74 3.37 -4.73 0.15
N SER A 75 2.38 -5.53 0.56
CA SER A 75 2.36 -6.98 0.32
C SER A 75 2.11 -7.33 -1.15
N SER A 76 1.36 -6.49 -1.88
CA SER A 76 0.96 -6.75 -3.26
C SER A 76 1.91 -6.14 -4.29
N LEU A 77 2.36 -4.91 -4.06
CA LEU A 77 3.17 -4.15 -5.00
C LEU A 77 4.63 -4.07 -4.56
N GLY A 78 4.88 -4.05 -3.26
CA GLY A 78 6.15 -3.65 -2.68
C GLY A 78 6.46 -2.18 -2.95
N ALA A 79 7.53 -1.66 -2.36
CA ALA A 79 7.99 -0.31 -2.63
C ALA A 79 9.41 -0.06 -2.11
N ARG A 80 10.09 0.95 -2.66
CA ARG A 80 11.32 1.52 -2.09
C ARG A 80 11.01 2.54 -1.02
N ALA A 81 9.91 3.28 -1.20
CA ALA A 81 9.45 4.30 -0.28
C ALA A 81 7.94 4.50 -0.39
N VAL A 82 7.35 4.97 0.70
CA VAL A 82 5.98 5.48 0.75
C VAL A 82 6.02 6.94 1.14
N ASP A 83 5.57 7.79 0.24
CA ASP A 83 5.35 9.21 0.48
C ASP A 83 3.90 9.43 0.90
N LEU A 84 3.70 10.20 1.97
CA LEU A 84 2.42 10.45 2.60
C LEU A 84 2.13 11.94 2.52
N TYR A 85 1.07 12.33 1.81
CA TYR A 85 0.68 13.71 1.58
C TYR A 85 -0.61 14.02 2.32
N PHE A 86 -0.60 15.01 3.18
CA PHE A 86 -1.75 15.45 3.97
C PHE A 86 -1.57 16.90 4.44
N ASP A 87 -2.62 17.48 5.03
CA ASP A 87 -2.55 18.81 5.62
C ASP A 87 -1.63 18.79 6.85
N PRO A 88 -0.52 19.53 6.86
CA PRO A 88 0.38 19.61 8.01
C PRO A 88 -0.27 20.23 9.26
N ALA A 89 -1.40 20.91 9.15
CA ALA A 89 -2.17 21.37 10.29
C ALA A 89 -2.98 20.26 10.99
N ASP A 90 -3.16 19.09 10.34
CA ASP A 90 -3.87 17.94 10.92
C ASP A 90 -2.98 17.17 11.90
N GLN A 91 -3.01 17.60 13.15
CA GLN A 91 -2.19 17.00 14.21
C GLN A 91 -2.50 15.53 14.44
N ALA A 92 -3.75 15.09 14.23
CA ALA A 92 -4.15 13.69 14.40
C ALA A 92 -3.50 12.80 13.34
N LEU A 93 -3.47 13.24 12.07
CA LEU A 93 -2.76 12.55 11.01
C LEU A 93 -1.25 12.58 11.20
N GLN A 94 -0.69 13.71 11.66
CA GLN A 94 0.73 13.77 11.99
C GLN A 94 1.12 12.73 13.05
N ALA A 95 0.35 12.67 14.15
CA ALA A 95 0.60 11.69 15.21
C ALA A 95 0.50 10.25 14.70
N LEU A 96 -0.53 9.94 13.91
CA LEU A 96 -0.71 8.62 13.32
C LEU A 96 0.47 8.25 12.40
N VAL A 97 0.85 9.13 11.50
CA VAL A 97 1.93 8.86 10.53
C VAL A 97 3.27 8.70 11.23
N ALA A 98 3.52 9.43 12.31
CA ALA A 98 4.74 9.30 13.11
C ALA A 98 4.91 7.89 13.72
N THR A 99 3.83 7.13 13.92
CA THR A 99 3.88 5.76 14.45
C THR A 99 4.18 4.70 13.38
N LEU A 100 4.05 4.99 12.09
CA LEU A 100 4.18 3.99 11.02
C LEU A 100 5.53 3.25 11.04
N PRO A 101 6.69 3.91 11.25
CA PRO A 101 7.97 3.20 11.32
C PRO A 101 8.01 2.15 12.44
N GLU A 102 7.34 2.39 13.56
CA GLU A 102 7.23 1.46 14.68
C GLU A 102 6.22 0.34 14.38
N VAL A 103 5.03 0.68 13.91
CA VAL A 103 3.97 -0.27 13.56
C VAL A 103 4.44 -1.27 12.50
N PHE A 104 5.15 -0.79 11.48
CA PHE A 104 5.74 -1.63 10.44
C PHE A 104 7.12 -2.17 10.81
N GLN A 105 7.58 -1.94 12.04
CA GLN A 105 8.82 -2.47 12.57
C GLN A 105 10.02 -2.23 11.63
N LEU A 106 10.12 -1.00 11.11
CA LEU A 106 11.09 -0.63 10.09
C LEU A 106 12.53 -0.95 10.51
N HIS A 107 12.87 -0.70 11.78
CA HIS A 107 14.21 -0.90 12.34
C HIS A 107 14.39 -2.27 12.99
N THR A 108 13.36 -3.13 12.99
CA THR A 108 13.44 -4.49 13.56
C THR A 108 14.08 -5.44 12.56
N PRO A 109 15.01 -6.30 12.99
CA PRO A 109 15.59 -7.32 12.12
C PRO A 109 14.51 -8.18 11.45
N ARG A 110 14.68 -8.47 10.17
CA ARG A 110 13.69 -9.16 9.32
C ARG A 110 13.07 -10.41 9.97
N LEU A 111 13.87 -11.26 10.58
CA LEU A 111 13.40 -12.52 11.18
C LEU A 111 12.60 -12.33 12.48
N GLN A 112 12.67 -11.15 13.08
CA GLN A 112 11.98 -10.82 14.32
C GLN A 112 10.67 -10.04 14.08
N ARG A 113 10.42 -9.61 12.85
CA ARG A 113 9.20 -8.85 12.51
C ARG A 113 7.95 -9.72 12.65
N THR A 114 6.91 -9.12 13.21
CA THR A 114 5.58 -9.71 13.41
C THR A 114 4.49 -8.79 12.83
N GLY A 115 3.25 -9.22 12.84
CA GLY A 115 2.10 -8.39 12.43
C GLY A 115 2.32 -7.67 11.10
N TYR A 116 2.06 -6.38 11.09
CA TYR A 116 2.21 -5.51 9.91
C TYR A 116 3.66 -5.43 9.39
N GLY A 117 4.66 -5.57 10.26
CA GLY A 117 6.07 -5.56 9.85
C GLY A 117 6.46 -6.68 8.89
N LYS A 118 5.69 -7.77 8.84
CA LYS A 118 5.99 -8.92 7.96
C LYS A 118 5.98 -8.58 6.47
N CYS A 119 5.19 -7.60 6.01
CA CYS A 119 5.18 -7.19 4.61
C CYS A 119 6.56 -6.68 4.15
N LEU A 120 7.32 -6.05 5.06
CA LEU A 120 8.66 -5.57 4.76
C LEU A 120 9.70 -6.69 4.61
N ASN A 121 9.41 -7.91 5.06
CA ASN A 121 10.36 -9.03 4.91
C ASN A 121 10.61 -9.40 3.45
N VAL A 122 9.54 -9.40 2.62
CA VAL A 122 9.65 -9.64 1.18
C VAL A 122 10.24 -8.40 0.52
N ASN A 123 9.78 -7.22 0.92
CA ASN A 123 10.25 -5.94 0.42
C ASN A 123 11.77 -5.79 0.56
N ASP A 124 12.32 -6.05 1.74
CA ASP A 124 13.77 -5.97 1.99
C ASP A 124 14.56 -6.98 1.15
N ARG A 125 14.04 -8.20 0.96
CA ARG A 125 14.68 -9.19 0.09
C ARG A 125 14.79 -8.72 -1.36
N ILE A 126 13.71 -8.13 -1.88
CA ILE A 126 13.65 -7.61 -3.24
C ILE A 126 14.60 -6.41 -3.37
N LEU A 127 14.56 -5.47 -2.42
CA LEU A 127 15.45 -4.31 -2.42
C LEU A 127 16.92 -4.74 -2.41
N THR A 128 17.31 -5.65 -1.51
CA THR A 128 18.68 -6.16 -1.44
C THR A 128 19.12 -6.86 -2.72
N ALA A 129 18.21 -7.58 -3.38
CA ALA A 129 18.53 -8.32 -4.60
C ALA A 129 18.61 -7.44 -5.85
N LEU A 130 17.71 -6.47 -5.99
CA LEU A 130 17.61 -5.63 -7.19
C LEU A 130 18.42 -4.33 -7.08
N LEU A 131 18.57 -3.81 -5.88
CA LEU A 131 19.13 -2.50 -5.60
C LEU A 131 20.06 -2.56 -4.38
N PRO A 132 21.15 -3.31 -4.44
CA PRO A 132 22.04 -3.56 -3.28
C PRO A 132 22.64 -2.27 -2.70
N ASP A 133 22.81 -1.24 -3.52
CA ASP A 133 23.40 0.05 -3.13
C ASP A 133 22.34 1.09 -2.74
N ALA A 134 21.05 0.75 -2.77
CA ALA A 134 19.99 1.67 -2.41
C ALA A 134 19.84 1.79 -0.89
N GLU A 135 19.42 2.96 -0.45
CA GLU A 135 18.90 3.13 0.89
C GLU A 135 17.72 2.17 1.13
N GLY A 136 17.59 1.68 2.36
CA GLY A 136 16.48 0.81 2.74
C GLY A 136 15.12 1.47 2.54
N PHE A 137 14.06 0.70 2.77
CA PHE A 137 12.68 1.20 2.72
C PHE A 137 12.46 2.37 3.69
N SER A 138 11.65 3.36 3.28
CA SER A 138 11.34 4.54 4.10
C SER A 138 9.89 5.01 3.98
N PHE A 139 9.37 5.59 5.06
CA PHE A 139 8.19 6.45 5.06
C PHE A 139 8.62 7.91 5.04
N ARG A 140 7.99 8.73 4.19
CA ARG A 140 8.28 10.17 4.08
C ARG A 140 6.97 10.95 4.11
N THR A 141 6.98 12.12 4.74
CA THR A 141 5.80 12.98 4.90
C THR A 141 5.97 14.28 4.14
N HIS A 142 4.90 14.74 3.52
CA HIS A 142 4.88 15.95 2.71
C HIS A 142 3.57 16.71 2.91
N PRO A 143 3.58 18.05 2.79
CA PRO A 143 2.34 18.79 2.64
C PRO A 143 1.56 18.34 1.39
N LEU A 144 0.24 18.37 1.47
CA LEU A 144 -0.62 17.94 0.37
C LEU A 144 -0.38 18.75 -0.91
N CYS A 145 -0.03 20.03 -0.80
CA CYS A 145 0.28 20.92 -1.92
C CYS A 145 1.55 20.52 -2.69
N ASP A 146 2.41 19.72 -2.09
CA ASP A 146 3.67 19.27 -2.70
C ASP A 146 3.51 17.93 -3.45
N GLU A 147 2.27 17.39 -3.52
CA GLU A 147 2.03 16.16 -4.26
C GLU A 147 2.31 16.38 -5.76
N PRO A 148 3.22 15.59 -6.37
CA PRO A 148 3.46 15.69 -7.80
C PRO A 148 2.22 15.27 -8.59
N GLU A 149 1.96 15.93 -9.71
CA GLU A 149 0.89 15.55 -10.62
C GLU A 149 0.96 14.05 -10.94
N ALA A 150 -0.19 13.40 -10.90
CA ALA A 150 -0.30 11.98 -11.21
C ALA A 150 0.16 11.74 -12.65
N GLN A 151 1.28 11.05 -12.83
CA GLN A 151 1.66 10.59 -14.15
C GLN A 151 0.58 9.62 -14.66
N SER A 152 -0.08 9.98 -15.75
CA SER A 152 -0.98 9.06 -16.42
C SER A 152 -0.15 7.92 -17.00
N LEU A 153 -0.07 6.81 -16.27
CA LEU A 153 0.51 5.60 -16.84
C LEU A 153 -0.40 5.12 -17.96
N PRO A 154 0.16 4.73 -19.11
CA PRO A 154 -0.64 4.15 -20.17
C PRO A 154 -1.39 2.95 -19.61
N VAL A 155 -2.72 2.97 -19.72
CA VAL A 155 -3.57 1.85 -19.27
C VAL A 155 -3.26 0.66 -20.17
N CYS A 156 -2.30 -0.17 -19.73
CA CYS A 156 -2.07 -1.46 -20.36
C CYS A 156 -3.19 -2.40 -19.90
N THR A 157 -4.27 -2.45 -20.67
CA THR A 157 -5.33 -3.43 -20.40
C THR A 157 -4.77 -4.82 -20.70
N GLY A 158 -5.10 -5.82 -19.87
CA GLY A 158 -4.72 -7.21 -20.13
C GLY A 158 -5.10 -7.66 -21.55
N ALA A 159 -6.18 -7.13 -22.10
CA ALA A 159 -6.60 -7.35 -23.49
C ALA A 159 -5.52 -6.89 -24.51
N SER A 160 -4.84 -5.77 -24.27
CA SER A 160 -3.79 -5.28 -25.19
C SER A 160 -2.52 -6.13 -25.16
N VAL A 161 -2.24 -6.80 -24.05
CA VAL A 161 -1.13 -7.76 -23.93
C VAL A 161 -1.52 -9.08 -24.57
N LEU A 162 -2.72 -9.59 -24.27
CA LEU A 162 -3.24 -10.85 -24.82
C LEU A 162 -3.43 -10.80 -26.34
N SER A 163 -3.82 -9.67 -26.89
CA SER A 163 -3.98 -9.50 -28.36
C SER A 163 -2.68 -9.64 -29.15
N ARG A 164 -1.52 -9.47 -28.51
CA ARG A 164 -0.19 -9.63 -29.11
C ARG A 164 0.35 -11.07 -29.05
N LEU A 165 -0.23 -11.92 -28.20
CA LEU A 165 0.21 -13.31 -28.03
C LEU A 165 -0.07 -14.20 -29.25
N PRO A 166 -1.23 -14.17 -29.94
CA PRO A 166 -1.51 -15.05 -31.06
C PRO A 166 -0.52 -14.94 -32.20
N ALA A 167 -0.06 -13.74 -32.53
CA ALA A 167 0.89 -13.53 -33.62
C ALA A 167 2.28 -14.15 -33.36
N ARG A 168 2.64 -14.38 -32.10
CA ARG A 168 3.91 -15.02 -31.70
C ARG A 168 3.73 -16.50 -31.37
N ALA A 169 2.55 -16.93 -30.95
CA ALA A 169 2.29 -18.29 -30.50
C ALA A 169 2.26 -19.32 -31.62
N THR A 170 2.05 -18.92 -32.89
CA THR A 170 2.02 -19.83 -34.04
C THR A 170 3.37 -20.46 -34.41
N HIS A 171 4.48 -19.88 -33.91
CA HIS A 171 5.84 -20.31 -34.27
C HIS A 171 6.82 -20.31 -33.08
N ALA A 172 6.35 -20.11 -31.84
CA ALA A 172 7.20 -20.05 -30.65
C ALA A 172 6.67 -20.94 -29.53
N MET A 173 7.59 -21.56 -28.82
CA MET A 173 7.28 -22.23 -27.58
C MET A 173 7.10 -21.16 -26.48
N LEU A 174 5.96 -21.18 -25.80
CA LEU A 174 5.69 -20.30 -24.69
C LEU A 174 6.12 -21.00 -23.39
N LEU A 175 6.98 -20.37 -22.62
CA LEU A 175 7.41 -20.83 -21.30
C LEU A 175 6.79 -19.91 -20.24
N GLY A 176 5.94 -20.45 -19.39
CA GLY A 176 5.46 -19.80 -18.18
C GLY A 176 6.38 -20.13 -17.02
N ILE A 177 6.83 -19.11 -16.29
CA ILE A 177 7.63 -19.27 -15.07
C ILE A 177 6.85 -18.66 -13.93
N ASP A 178 6.47 -19.49 -12.95
CA ASP A 178 5.92 -19.03 -11.68
C ASP A 178 6.99 -19.18 -10.60
N VAL A 179 7.35 -18.06 -9.97
CA VAL A 179 8.33 -18.03 -8.88
C VAL A 179 7.61 -17.80 -7.56
N GLY A 180 7.26 -18.89 -6.89
CA GLY A 180 6.71 -18.84 -5.53
C GLY A 180 7.78 -18.54 -4.47
N GLY A 181 7.35 -18.30 -3.25
CA GLY A 181 8.25 -18.03 -2.11
C GLY A 181 9.17 -19.20 -1.76
N THR A 182 8.80 -20.43 -2.14
CA THR A 182 9.53 -21.68 -1.88
C THR A 182 9.88 -22.46 -3.14
N ASP A 183 9.14 -22.26 -4.24
CA ASP A 183 9.25 -23.06 -5.45
C ASP A 183 9.32 -22.20 -6.72
N ILE A 184 9.97 -22.74 -7.74
CA ILE A 184 9.91 -22.25 -9.12
C ILE A 184 9.16 -23.30 -9.92
N LYS A 185 8.04 -22.92 -10.55
CA LYS A 185 7.26 -23.80 -11.42
C LYS A 185 7.45 -23.39 -12.88
N LEU A 186 7.70 -24.35 -13.72
CA LEU A 186 7.81 -24.17 -15.17
C LEU A 186 6.59 -24.84 -15.83
N CYS A 187 5.90 -24.11 -16.69
CA CYS A 187 4.71 -24.58 -17.43
C CYS A 187 4.90 -24.41 -18.93
#